data_5320d7f33d2ea9bf61ec4ca7d255f188
#
_entry.id   5320d7f33d2ea9bf61ec4ca7d255f188
#
_cell.length_a   1.000
_cell.length_b   1.000
_cell.length_c   1.000
_cell.angle_alpha   90.00
_cell.angle_beta   90.00
_cell.angle_gamma   90.00
#
_symmetry.space_group_name_H-M   'P 1'
#
loop_
_entity.id
_entity.type
_entity.pdbx_description
1 polymer ?
#
loop_
_entity_poly.entity_id
_entity_poly.type
_entity_poly.pdbx_seq_one_letter_code
_entity_poly.pdbx_strand_id
1 'polypeptide(L)'
;MSFNDYKVRDIGLADFGRKEIEIAEHEMPGLMATREKYGKEKPLQGVRIMGSLHMTIQTAVLIETLVDLGAEVRWVSCNIFSTQDHAAAAIAAAGIPVFAWKGETLEEYWWCTWQALVNPQGLGPELIVDDGGDATLLIHKGYEMENGSDWISTPSGSQEEQVIKDLLKDIKGKQPGIFHKIVADWKGVSEETTTGVHRLYQMANAGTLLVPAINVNDSVTKSKFDNLYGCRESLVDGIKRATDVMISGKVGVVCGYGDVGKGCAQALRGQGAQVVVTEVDPICALQAAMEGFRVLTLEDTLGWGDIYVTTTGNKDIIRLEHMEKMKDQAIVCNIGHFDNEIQIDLLNNAKGVVRTNIKPQVDKYTFPTGNSLYMLAEGRLVNLGCATGHPSFVMSNSFTNQTLAQIDLWMNKDKYKAGQVKVLPKHLDEEVARLHLAKIGAKLTQLTKDQADYIGVPATGPFKTDHYRY
;
A
#
# COMPACT_ATOMS: atom_id res chain seq x y z
N MET A 1 -24.37 25.38 -6.52
CA MET A 1 -23.88 24.56 -7.66
C MET A 1 -23.66 23.17 -7.10
N SER A 2 -24.09 22.12 -7.79
CA SER A 2 -23.80 20.74 -7.37
C SER A 2 -22.29 20.51 -7.45
N PHE A 3 -21.68 19.90 -6.46
CA PHE A 3 -20.28 19.48 -6.50
C PHE A 3 -20.11 18.38 -7.56
N ASN A 4 -19.20 18.57 -8.51
CA ASN A 4 -19.01 17.67 -9.66
C ASN A 4 -17.53 17.30 -9.88
N ASP A 5 -16.64 17.64 -8.95
CA ASP A 5 -15.19 17.36 -9.08
C ASP A 5 -14.86 15.99 -8.48
N TYR A 6 -15.49 14.94 -9.02
CA TYR A 6 -15.25 13.55 -8.63
C TYR A 6 -15.65 12.58 -9.74
N LYS A 7 -15.15 11.36 -9.69
CA LYS A 7 -15.67 10.24 -10.45
C LYS A 7 -15.59 8.95 -9.63
N VAL A 8 -16.75 8.37 -9.36
CA VAL A 8 -16.91 7.12 -8.59
C VAL A 8 -17.84 6.19 -9.34
N ARG A 9 -17.90 4.91 -8.93
CA ARG A 9 -18.76 3.89 -9.55
C ARG A 9 -20.23 4.25 -9.49
N ASP A 10 -20.71 4.55 -8.28
CA ASP A 10 -22.10 4.87 -7.99
C ASP A 10 -22.18 5.74 -6.74
N ILE A 11 -22.60 6.99 -6.89
CA ILE A 11 -22.77 7.92 -5.78
C ILE A 11 -23.89 7.49 -4.82
N GLY A 12 -24.83 6.68 -5.29
CA GLY A 12 -25.93 6.14 -4.47
C GLY A 12 -25.48 5.22 -3.34
N LEU A 13 -24.21 4.79 -3.34
CA LEU A 13 -23.61 3.99 -2.28
C LEU A 13 -23.12 4.82 -1.07
N ALA A 14 -23.23 6.14 -1.12
CA ALA A 14 -22.67 7.04 -0.12
C ALA A 14 -23.17 6.78 1.32
N ASP A 15 -24.48 6.56 1.49
CA ASP A 15 -25.06 6.28 2.81
C ASP A 15 -24.55 4.96 3.40
N PHE A 16 -24.33 3.95 2.57
CA PHE A 16 -23.73 2.70 3.00
C PHE A 16 -22.27 2.92 3.42
N GLY A 17 -21.50 3.64 2.59
CA GLY A 17 -20.12 3.99 2.91
C GLY A 17 -20.00 4.76 4.21
N ARG A 18 -20.89 5.73 4.47
CA ARG A 18 -20.88 6.50 5.72
C ARG A 18 -21.04 5.62 6.96
N LYS A 19 -21.93 4.66 6.93
CA LYS A 19 -22.16 3.74 8.05
C LYS A 19 -20.93 2.87 8.34
N GLU A 20 -20.23 2.42 7.31
CA GLU A 20 -18.98 1.65 7.49
C GLU A 20 -17.83 2.55 7.96
N ILE A 21 -17.75 3.79 7.51
CA ILE A 21 -16.76 4.78 8.00
C ILE A 21 -16.96 5.02 9.51
N GLU A 22 -18.19 5.12 10.01
CA GLU A 22 -18.48 5.27 11.44
C GLU A 22 -17.94 4.08 12.27
N ILE A 23 -18.05 2.85 11.74
CA ILE A 23 -17.44 1.66 12.38
C ILE A 23 -15.91 1.78 12.38
N ALA A 24 -15.32 2.18 11.25
CA ALA A 24 -13.88 2.33 11.14
C ALA A 24 -13.33 3.43 12.06
N GLU A 25 -13.98 4.57 12.18
CA GLU A 25 -13.61 5.64 13.13
C GLU A 25 -13.53 5.12 14.57
N HIS A 26 -14.49 4.29 14.98
CA HIS A 26 -14.47 3.66 16.31
C HIS A 26 -13.24 2.76 16.50
N GLU A 27 -12.81 2.08 15.46
CA GLU A 27 -11.69 1.14 15.48
C GLU A 27 -10.33 1.76 15.10
N MET A 28 -10.29 3.08 14.82
CA MET A 28 -9.07 3.82 14.44
C MET A 28 -8.70 4.88 15.49
N PRO A 29 -8.42 4.49 16.74
CA PRO A 29 -8.31 5.41 17.88
C PRO A 29 -7.13 6.38 17.77
N GLY A 30 -6.01 5.96 17.21
CA GLY A 30 -4.85 6.84 17.05
C GLY A 30 -5.09 7.94 16.03
N LEU A 31 -5.75 7.59 14.91
CA LEU A 31 -6.09 8.58 13.88
C LEU A 31 -7.16 9.57 14.39
N MET A 32 -8.18 9.08 15.11
CA MET A 32 -9.21 9.94 15.71
C MET A 32 -8.64 10.83 16.81
N ALA A 33 -7.72 10.33 17.63
CA ALA A 33 -7.01 11.14 18.63
C ALA A 33 -6.12 12.22 17.98
N THR A 34 -5.52 11.92 16.82
CA THR A 34 -4.76 12.90 16.03
C THR A 34 -5.67 14.01 15.50
N ARG A 35 -6.85 13.65 14.99
CA ARG A 35 -7.89 14.58 14.56
C ARG A 35 -8.33 15.52 15.70
N GLU A 36 -8.58 14.97 16.89
CA GLU A 36 -8.95 15.74 18.07
C GLU A 36 -7.80 16.67 18.54
N LYS A 37 -6.56 16.15 18.58
CA LYS A 37 -5.39 16.89 19.06
C LYS A 37 -5.06 18.10 18.18
N TYR A 38 -5.04 17.92 16.86
CA TYR A 38 -4.58 18.93 15.92
C TYR A 38 -5.71 19.67 15.19
N GLY A 39 -6.96 19.20 15.25
CA GLY A 39 -8.07 19.76 14.49
C GLY A 39 -8.40 21.22 14.84
N LYS A 40 -8.12 21.67 16.09
CA LYS A 40 -8.32 23.06 16.50
C LYS A 40 -7.26 24.00 15.93
N GLU A 41 -6.02 23.53 15.82
CA GLU A 41 -4.86 24.30 15.36
C GLU A 41 -4.77 24.35 13.83
N LYS A 42 -5.38 23.37 13.17
CA LYS A 42 -5.37 23.20 11.70
C LYS A 42 -3.99 23.36 11.06
N PRO A 43 -3.01 22.53 11.42
CA PRO A 43 -1.62 22.68 10.98
C PRO A 43 -1.45 22.58 9.45
N LEU A 44 -2.44 22.04 8.74
CA LEU A 44 -2.46 21.90 7.28
C LEU A 44 -3.41 22.88 6.59
N GLN A 45 -3.75 24.00 7.24
CA GLN A 45 -4.72 24.97 6.71
C GLN A 45 -4.35 25.45 5.31
N GLY A 46 -5.19 25.15 4.31
CA GLY A 46 -5.06 25.57 2.92
C GLY A 46 -3.98 24.78 2.14
N VAL A 47 -3.38 23.76 2.73
CA VAL A 47 -2.38 22.92 2.05
C VAL A 47 -3.08 21.99 1.08
N ARG A 48 -2.68 22.02 -0.18
CA ARG A 48 -3.17 21.09 -1.21
C ARG A 48 -2.46 19.75 -1.09
N ILE A 49 -3.22 18.71 -0.71
CA ILE A 49 -2.71 17.34 -0.58
C ILE A 49 -3.36 16.44 -1.62
N MET A 50 -2.54 15.78 -2.42
CA MET A 50 -2.97 14.65 -3.23
C MET A 50 -2.69 13.35 -2.50
N GLY A 51 -3.67 12.46 -2.44
CA GLY A 51 -3.46 11.07 -2.03
C GLY A 51 -3.57 10.12 -3.21
N SER A 52 -2.60 9.22 -3.32
CA SER A 52 -2.57 8.08 -4.23
C SER A 52 -2.37 6.82 -3.38
N LEU A 53 -3.46 6.36 -2.77
CA LEU A 53 -3.47 5.26 -1.83
C LEU A 53 -4.85 4.58 -1.88
N HIS A 54 -4.89 3.26 -1.65
CA HIS A 54 -6.10 2.42 -1.75
C HIS A 54 -7.35 3.11 -1.20
N MET A 55 -8.38 3.32 -2.03
CA MET A 55 -9.61 4.02 -1.61
C MET A 55 -10.55 3.08 -0.84
N THR A 56 -10.15 2.77 0.39
CA THR A 56 -10.90 1.92 1.32
C THR A 56 -11.67 2.75 2.35
N ILE A 57 -12.49 2.07 3.15
CA ILE A 57 -13.19 2.70 4.30
C ILE A 57 -12.20 3.34 5.27
N GLN A 58 -11.07 2.68 5.55
CA GLN A 58 -10.04 3.21 6.44
C GLN A 58 -9.38 4.46 5.86
N THR A 59 -9.16 4.47 4.54
CA THR A 59 -8.64 5.63 3.83
C THR A 59 -9.61 6.81 3.85
N ALA A 60 -10.92 6.55 3.84
CA ALA A 60 -11.90 7.61 4.02
C ALA A 60 -11.72 8.34 5.36
N VAL A 61 -11.43 7.61 6.44
CA VAL A 61 -11.11 8.22 7.75
C VAL A 61 -9.83 9.06 7.69
N LEU A 62 -8.78 8.61 6.97
CA LEU A 62 -7.56 9.41 6.75
C LEU A 62 -7.87 10.69 5.98
N ILE A 63 -8.61 10.61 4.88
CA ILE A 63 -8.99 11.76 4.06
C ILE A 63 -9.71 12.81 4.91
N GLU A 64 -10.73 12.40 5.64
CA GLU A 64 -11.50 13.30 6.52
C GLU A 64 -10.65 13.86 7.65
N THR A 65 -9.69 13.10 8.17
CA THR A 65 -8.73 13.61 9.15
C THR A 65 -7.87 14.72 8.55
N LEU A 66 -7.31 14.55 7.37
CA LEU A 66 -6.52 15.58 6.70
C LEU A 66 -7.36 16.85 6.42
N VAL A 67 -8.62 16.68 6.03
CA VAL A 67 -9.56 17.80 5.83
C VAL A 67 -9.86 18.52 7.15
N ASP A 68 -10.10 17.79 8.23
CA ASP A 68 -10.30 18.38 9.57
C ASP A 68 -9.07 19.15 10.07
N LEU A 69 -7.87 18.73 9.65
CA LEU A 69 -6.62 19.46 9.91
C LEU A 69 -6.42 20.67 8.98
N GLY A 70 -7.35 20.95 8.09
CA GLY A 70 -7.41 22.13 7.23
C GLY A 70 -6.89 21.94 5.81
N ALA A 71 -6.53 20.72 5.40
CA ALA A 71 -6.02 20.46 4.05
C ALA A 71 -7.13 20.51 2.98
N GLU A 72 -6.73 20.90 1.78
CA GLU A 72 -7.50 20.72 0.54
C GLU A 72 -7.09 19.41 -0.11
N VAL A 73 -7.92 18.37 0.02
CA VAL A 73 -7.57 17.00 -0.35
C VAL A 73 -8.17 16.62 -1.69
N ARG A 74 -7.41 15.92 -2.52
CA ARG A 74 -7.84 15.21 -3.73
C ARG A 74 -7.32 13.78 -3.66
N TRP A 75 -8.11 12.79 -4.05
CA TRP A 75 -7.74 11.39 -3.83
C TRP A 75 -7.94 10.50 -5.05
N VAL A 76 -7.06 9.52 -5.18
CA VAL A 76 -7.12 8.43 -6.16
C VAL A 76 -6.69 7.12 -5.49
N SER A 77 -7.13 5.99 -6.01
CA SER A 77 -6.61 4.69 -5.59
C SER A 77 -5.26 4.40 -6.25
N CYS A 78 -4.40 3.67 -5.57
CA CYS A 78 -3.11 3.19 -6.10
C CYS A 78 -3.17 1.78 -6.69
N ASN A 79 -4.38 1.21 -6.87
CA ASN A 79 -4.57 -0.12 -7.43
C ASN A 79 -5.97 -0.26 -8.04
N ILE A 80 -6.06 -0.87 -9.23
CA ILE A 80 -7.29 -1.01 -10.00
C ILE A 80 -8.38 -1.89 -9.35
N PHE A 81 -8.03 -2.73 -8.36
CA PHE A 81 -8.97 -3.64 -7.71
C PHE A 81 -9.23 -3.35 -6.24
N SER A 82 -8.56 -2.37 -5.64
CA SER A 82 -8.59 -2.16 -4.19
C SER A 82 -9.67 -1.22 -3.70
N THR A 83 -10.25 -0.40 -4.58
CA THR A 83 -11.30 0.56 -4.19
C THR A 83 -12.52 -0.16 -3.60
N GLN A 84 -13.02 0.36 -2.48
CA GLN A 84 -14.36 0.09 -1.98
C GLN A 84 -15.28 1.18 -2.51
N ASP A 85 -16.14 0.85 -3.47
CA ASP A 85 -16.96 1.83 -4.20
C ASP A 85 -17.84 2.70 -3.31
N HIS A 86 -18.35 2.14 -2.21
CA HIS A 86 -19.12 2.86 -1.22
C HIS A 86 -18.27 3.83 -0.36
N ALA A 87 -16.98 3.54 -0.14
CA ALA A 87 -16.08 4.47 0.51
C ALA A 87 -15.82 5.70 -0.39
N ALA A 88 -15.51 5.46 -1.66
CA ALA A 88 -15.34 6.53 -2.65
C ALA A 88 -16.60 7.38 -2.78
N ALA A 89 -17.78 6.76 -2.81
CA ALA A 89 -19.07 7.44 -2.87
C ALA A 89 -19.32 8.33 -1.64
N ALA A 90 -19.00 7.86 -0.43
CA ALA A 90 -19.16 8.64 0.81
C ALA A 90 -18.27 9.88 0.82
N ILE A 91 -17.01 9.76 0.38
CA ILE A 91 -16.06 10.88 0.28
C ILE A 91 -16.52 11.89 -0.80
N ALA A 92 -16.98 11.42 -1.95
CA ALA A 92 -17.54 12.30 -2.99
C ALA A 92 -18.78 13.05 -2.51
N ALA A 93 -19.70 12.38 -1.79
CA ALA A 93 -20.89 12.99 -1.21
C ALA A 93 -20.58 14.02 -0.12
N ALA A 94 -19.46 13.87 0.60
CA ALA A 94 -18.93 14.85 1.54
C ALA A 94 -18.31 16.10 0.86
N GLY A 95 -18.27 16.14 -0.48
CA GLY A 95 -17.74 17.25 -1.24
C GLY A 95 -16.21 17.24 -1.38
N ILE A 96 -15.57 16.09 -1.18
CA ILE A 96 -14.13 15.92 -1.31
C ILE A 96 -13.84 15.28 -2.69
N PRO A 97 -12.95 15.88 -3.52
CA PRO A 97 -12.57 15.33 -4.81
C PRO A 97 -11.95 13.93 -4.69
N VAL A 98 -12.59 12.94 -5.34
CA VAL A 98 -12.12 11.55 -5.38
C VAL A 98 -12.40 10.94 -6.75
N PHE A 99 -11.41 10.23 -7.28
CA PHE A 99 -11.45 9.58 -8.60
C PHE A 99 -11.02 8.13 -8.40
N ALA A 100 -11.98 7.24 -8.13
CA ALA A 100 -11.67 5.84 -7.87
C ALA A 100 -12.91 4.95 -7.99
N TRP A 101 -12.75 3.74 -8.57
CA TRP A 101 -13.74 2.66 -8.53
C TRP A 101 -13.05 1.30 -8.66
N LYS A 102 -13.69 0.26 -8.20
CA LYS A 102 -13.16 -1.09 -8.33
C LYS A 102 -13.29 -1.61 -9.76
N GLY A 103 -12.19 -2.09 -10.34
CA GLY A 103 -12.15 -2.61 -11.69
C GLY A 103 -11.91 -1.54 -12.76
N GLU A 104 -11.10 -0.54 -12.44
CA GLU A 104 -10.54 0.39 -13.43
C GLU A 104 -9.71 -0.35 -14.48
N THR A 105 -9.71 0.14 -15.71
CA THR A 105 -8.67 -0.22 -16.69
C THR A 105 -7.38 0.54 -16.37
N LEU A 106 -6.26 0.16 -16.98
CA LEU A 106 -5.00 0.91 -16.79
C LEU A 106 -5.12 2.37 -17.28
N GLU A 107 -5.84 2.60 -18.38
CA GLU A 107 -6.11 3.94 -18.91
C GLU A 107 -6.95 4.77 -17.95
N GLU A 108 -7.99 4.17 -17.34
CA GLU A 108 -8.83 4.84 -16.35
C GLU A 108 -8.05 5.14 -15.08
N TYR A 109 -7.21 4.22 -14.60
CA TYR A 109 -6.34 4.39 -13.43
C TYR A 109 -5.40 5.59 -13.58
N TRP A 110 -4.66 5.65 -14.68
CA TRP A 110 -3.73 6.76 -14.94
C TRP A 110 -4.45 8.08 -15.24
N TRP A 111 -5.63 8.01 -15.86
CA TRP A 111 -6.50 9.17 -15.99
C TRP A 111 -6.96 9.69 -14.62
N CYS A 112 -7.40 8.82 -13.70
CA CYS A 112 -7.78 9.18 -12.33
C CYS A 112 -6.62 9.82 -11.60
N THR A 113 -5.41 9.26 -11.72
CA THR A 113 -4.18 9.82 -11.13
C THR A 113 -3.95 11.25 -11.60
N TRP A 114 -4.12 11.51 -12.90
CA TRP A 114 -4.01 12.87 -13.44
C TRP A 114 -5.12 13.80 -12.93
N GLN A 115 -6.37 13.34 -12.81
CA GLN A 115 -7.47 14.16 -12.28
C GLN A 115 -7.24 14.56 -10.82
N ALA A 116 -6.69 13.66 -10.00
CA ALA A 116 -6.35 13.98 -8.62
C ALA A 116 -5.12 14.91 -8.52
N LEU A 117 -4.18 14.80 -9.47
CA LEU A 117 -2.94 15.56 -9.46
C LEU A 117 -3.15 17.07 -9.75
N VAL A 118 -4.10 17.42 -10.60
CA VAL A 118 -4.33 18.82 -10.99
C VAL A 118 -5.77 19.21 -10.71
N ASN A 119 -5.94 20.26 -9.89
CA ASN A 119 -7.27 20.77 -9.58
C ASN A 119 -7.86 21.56 -10.76
N PRO A 120 -9.16 21.92 -10.73
CA PRO A 120 -9.81 22.69 -11.82
C PRO A 120 -9.20 24.08 -12.06
N GLN A 121 -8.41 24.62 -11.14
CA GLN A 121 -7.68 25.89 -11.28
C GLN A 121 -6.30 25.70 -11.92
N GLY A 122 -5.92 24.48 -12.27
CA GLY A 122 -4.62 24.15 -12.87
C GLY A 122 -3.46 24.15 -11.85
N LEU A 123 -3.76 23.95 -10.55
CA LEU A 123 -2.77 23.86 -9.48
C LEU A 123 -2.54 22.40 -9.10
N GLY A 124 -1.26 22.05 -8.91
CA GLY A 124 -0.86 20.75 -8.37
C GLY A 124 -0.83 20.70 -6.83
N PRO A 125 -0.48 19.55 -6.25
CA PRO A 125 -0.36 19.40 -4.81
C PRO A 125 0.90 20.09 -4.27
N GLU A 126 0.85 20.46 -3.01
CA GLU A 126 2.01 20.89 -2.23
C GLU A 126 2.62 19.70 -1.45
N LEU A 127 1.79 18.74 -1.09
CA LEU A 127 2.21 17.48 -0.47
C LEU A 127 1.51 16.29 -1.12
N ILE A 128 2.15 15.13 -1.05
CA ILE A 128 1.58 13.87 -1.55
C ILE A 128 1.63 12.81 -0.46
N VAL A 129 0.54 12.07 -0.31
CA VAL A 129 0.48 10.76 0.34
C VAL A 129 0.48 9.73 -0.77
N ASP A 130 1.56 8.96 -0.91
CA ASP A 130 1.73 7.99 -1.99
C ASP A 130 1.84 6.56 -1.44
N ASP A 131 1.43 5.60 -2.25
CA ASP A 131 1.51 4.17 -1.95
C ASP A 131 1.91 3.42 -3.23
N GLY A 132 3.19 3.05 -3.30
CA GLY A 132 3.82 2.48 -4.48
C GLY A 132 4.54 3.49 -5.38
N GLY A 133 4.37 4.79 -5.13
CA GLY A 133 5.11 5.85 -5.80
C GLY A 133 4.61 6.19 -7.19
N ASP A 134 3.36 5.89 -7.55
CA ASP A 134 2.86 6.13 -8.91
C ASP A 134 2.55 7.61 -9.18
N ALA A 135 1.99 8.35 -8.20
CA ALA A 135 1.83 9.79 -8.32
C ALA A 135 3.19 10.49 -8.42
N THR A 136 4.13 10.09 -7.59
CA THR A 136 5.53 10.56 -7.63
C THR A 136 6.19 10.26 -8.98
N LEU A 137 6.02 9.05 -9.52
CA LEU A 137 6.53 8.65 -10.84
C LEU A 137 5.97 9.54 -11.96
N LEU A 138 4.66 9.77 -11.97
CA LEU A 138 4.00 10.58 -13.01
C LEU A 138 4.56 12.01 -13.04
N ILE A 139 4.78 12.63 -11.87
CA ILE A 139 5.37 13.97 -11.78
C ILE A 139 6.81 13.97 -12.32
N HIS A 140 7.64 13.01 -11.88
CA HIS A 140 9.03 12.92 -12.33
C HIS A 140 9.12 12.72 -13.83
N LYS A 141 8.34 11.79 -14.40
CA LYS A 141 8.32 11.53 -15.85
C LYS A 141 7.78 12.72 -16.66
N GLY A 142 6.78 13.41 -16.13
CA GLY A 142 6.28 14.64 -16.73
C GLY A 142 7.30 15.77 -16.69
N TYR A 143 8.00 15.94 -15.59
CA TYR A 143 9.06 16.93 -15.43
C TYR A 143 10.28 16.63 -16.34
N GLU A 144 10.72 15.36 -16.40
CA GLU A 144 11.77 14.92 -17.33
C GLU A 144 11.38 15.21 -18.78
N MET A 145 10.13 14.91 -19.15
CA MET A 145 9.61 15.19 -20.50
C MET A 145 9.64 16.69 -20.84
N GLU A 146 9.24 17.55 -19.92
CA GLU A 146 9.29 19.02 -20.13
C GLU A 146 10.71 19.55 -20.17
N ASN A 147 11.68 18.86 -19.58
CA ASN A 147 13.10 19.15 -19.68
C ASN A 147 13.79 18.50 -20.90
N GLY A 148 13.02 17.96 -21.85
CA GLY A 148 13.53 17.49 -23.13
C GLY A 148 13.89 16.00 -23.17
N SER A 149 13.51 15.21 -22.18
CA SER A 149 13.64 13.75 -22.25
C SER A 149 12.79 13.18 -23.40
N ASP A 150 13.37 12.26 -24.14
CA ASP A 150 12.72 11.54 -25.25
C ASP A 150 12.03 10.24 -24.81
N TRP A 151 12.05 9.91 -23.52
CA TRP A 151 11.51 8.66 -22.97
C TRP A 151 10.09 8.35 -23.46
N ILE A 152 9.21 9.35 -23.58
CA ILE A 152 7.84 9.18 -24.08
C ILE A 152 7.78 8.68 -25.53
N SER A 153 8.87 8.74 -26.29
CA SER A 153 8.99 8.31 -27.68
C SER A 153 9.74 6.98 -27.84
N THR A 154 10.31 6.44 -26.77
CA THR A 154 11.00 5.13 -26.78
C THR A 154 10.01 3.97 -26.80
N PRO A 155 10.38 2.76 -27.26
CA PRO A 155 9.55 1.56 -27.10
C PRO A 155 9.20 1.32 -25.63
N SER A 156 8.00 0.82 -25.38
CA SER A 156 7.52 0.52 -24.01
C SER A 156 7.85 -0.92 -23.63
N GLY A 157 8.25 -1.12 -22.37
CA GLY A 157 8.53 -2.44 -21.81
C GLY A 157 7.28 -3.17 -21.31
N SER A 158 6.16 -2.44 -21.13
CA SER A 158 4.88 -3.00 -20.66
C SER A 158 3.71 -2.20 -21.22
N GLN A 159 2.50 -2.76 -21.12
CA GLN A 159 1.26 -2.07 -21.48
C GLN A 159 1.06 -0.82 -20.60
N GLU A 160 1.32 -0.92 -19.31
CA GLU A 160 1.19 0.20 -18.37
C GLU A 160 2.13 1.35 -18.71
N GLU A 161 3.40 1.05 -19.03
CA GLU A 161 4.35 2.08 -19.48
C GLU A 161 3.85 2.79 -20.74
N GLN A 162 3.22 2.06 -21.67
CA GLN A 162 2.62 2.66 -22.87
C GLN A 162 1.49 3.64 -22.51
N VAL A 163 0.61 3.25 -21.58
CA VAL A 163 -0.50 4.10 -21.11
C VAL A 163 0.03 5.40 -20.49
N ILE A 164 1.06 5.30 -19.64
CA ILE A 164 1.71 6.49 -19.03
C ILE A 164 2.28 7.40 -20.10
N LYS A 165 2.99 6.85 -21.08
CA LYS A 165 3.57 7.63 -22.19
C LYS A 165 2.51 8.34 -23.01
N ASP A 166 1.41 7.68 -23.31
CA ASP A 166 0.31 8.27 -24.10
C ASP A 166 -0.41 9.36 -23.31
N LEU A 167 -0.63 9.16 -22.00
CA LEU A 167 -1.15 10.21 -21.11
C LEU A 167 -0.22 11.44 -21.09
N LEU A 168 1.08 11.24 -20.92
CA LEU A 168 2.05 12.34 -20.89
C LEU A 168 2.11 13.10 -22.22
N LYS A 169 1.99 12.42 -23.36
CA LYS A 169 1.90 13.07 -24.69
C LYS A 169 0.65 13.95 -24.80
N ASP A 170 -0.50 13.44 -24.33
CA ASP A 170 -1.76 14.19 -24.31
C ASP A 170 -1.65 15.44 -23.42
N ILE A 171 -1.11 15.30 -22.21
CA ILE A 171 -0.88 16.41 -21.28
C ILE A 171 0.07 17.45 -21.90
N LYS A 172 1.18 17.03 -22.49
CA LYS A 172 2.13 17.92 -23.17
C LYS A 172 1.46 18.77 -24.25
N GLY A 173 0.53 18.17 -24.99
CA GLY A 173 -0.23 18.88 -26.02
C GLY A 173 -1.25 19.88 -25.48
N LYS A 174 -1.90 19.56 -24.37
CA LYS A 174 -2.99 20.35 -23.80
C LYS A 174 -2.54 21.39 -22.77
N GLN A 175 -1.53 21.07 -21.98
CA GLN A 175 -1.07 21.87 -20.83
C GLN A 175 0.47 21.94 -20.75
N PRO A 176 1.15 22.51 -21.75
CA PRO A 176 2.62 22.60 -21.76
C PRO A 176 3.13 23.40 -20.54
N GLY A 177 4.17 22.90 -19.87
CA GLY A 177 4.80 23.54 -18.70
C GLY A 177 4.07 23.25 -17.37
N ILE A 178 3.05 22.38 -17.35
CA ILE A 178 2.29 22.10 -16.15
C ILE A 178 3.13 21.39 -15.07
N PHE A 179 4.03 20.47 -15.46
CA PHE A 179 4.86 19.75 -14.50
C PHE A 179 5.91 20.65 -13.84
N HIS A 180 6.44 21.64 -14.56
CA HIS A 180 7.29 22.66 -13.93
C HIS A 180 6.56 23.46 -12.86
N LYS A 181 5.27 23.79 -13.08
CA LYS A 181 4.44 24.48 -12.08
C LYS A 181 4.16 23.58 -10.87
N ILE A 182 3.81 22.31 -11.12
CA ILE A 182 3.59 21.33 -10.05
C ILE A 182 4.83 21.21 -9.18
N VAL A 183 6.00 20.98 -9.78
CA VAL A 183 7.27 20.80 -9.06
C VAL A 183 7.67 22.03 -8.26
N ALA A 184 7.39 23.24 -8.76
CA ALA A 184 7.67 24.49 -8.03
C ALA A 184 6.89 24.59 -6.70
N ASP A 185 5.66 24.09 -6.67
CA ASP A 185 4.80 24.12 -5.48
C ASP A 185 5.02 22.91 -4.58
N TRP A 186 5.44 21.76 -5.12
CA TRP A 186 5.56 20.49 -4.41
C TRP A 186 6.66 20.53 -3.35
N LYS A 187 6.32 20.24 -2.08
CA LYS A 187 7.21 20.36 -0.91
C LYS A 187 7.63 19.01 -0.32
N GLY A 188 6.94 17.93 -0.66
CA GLY A 188 7.33 16.62 -0.17
C GLY A 188 6.30 15.52 -0.42
N VAL A 189 6.73 14.29 -0.18
CA VAL A 189 5.92 13.07 -0.29
C VAL A 189 6.13 12.19 0.95
N SER A 190 5.07 11.55 1.42
CA SER A 190 5.16 10.43 2.36
C SER A 190 4.73 9.14 1.66
N GLU A 191 5.53 8.09 1.82
CA GLU A 191 5.37 6.82 1.10
C GLU A 191 5.00 5.69 2.07
N GLU A 192 3.93 4.97 1.73
CA GLU A 192 3.32 3.93 2.56
C GLU A 192 4.01 2.56 2.44
N THR A 193 4.51 2.19 1.26
CA THR A 193 4.87 0.80 0.99
C THR A 193 6.32 0.60 0.61
N THR A 194 6.86 -0.60 0.89
CA THR A 194 8.25 -1.00 0.62
C THR A 194 8.67 -0.72 -0.83
N THR A 195 7.79 -0.99 -1.80
CA THR A 195 8.14 -0.84 -3.23
C THR A 195 8.28 0.63 -3.62
N GLY A 196 7.38 1.50 -3.14
CA GLY A 196 7.48 2.94 -3.37
C GLY A 196 8.71 3.53 -2.66
N VAL A 197 9.00 3.11 -1.43
CA VAL A 197 10.22 3.49 -0.71
C VAL A 197 11.46 3.09 -1.50
N HIS A 198 11.50 1.90 -2.10
CA HIS A 198 12.62 1.48 -2.94
C HIS A 198 12.81 2.42 -4.15
N ARG A 199 11.72 2.81 -4.82
CA ARG A 199 11.77 3.80 -5.91
C ARG A 199 12.33 5.15 -5.43
N LEU A 200 11.88 5.63 -4.25
CA LEU A 200 12.38 6.89 -3.68
C LEU A 200 13.88 6.83 -3.40
N TYR A 201 14.39 5.74 -2.82
CA TYR A 201 15.83 5.56 -2.62
C TYR A 201 16.60 5.46 -3.94
N GLN A 202 16.07 4.79 -4.96
CA GLN A 202 16.69 4.76 -6.28
C GLN A 202 16.82 6.17 -6.88
N MET A 203 15.74 6.97 -6.84
CA MET A 203 15.76 8.35 -7.31
C MET A 203 16.69 9.23 -6.47
N ALA A 204 16.72 9.07 -5.16
CA ALA A 204 17.63 9.80 -4.28
C ALA A 204 19.10 9.48 -4.59
N ASN A 205 19.44 8.20 -4.74
CA ASN A 205 20.79 7.75 -5.07
C ASN A 205 21.23 8.21 -6.48
N ALA A 206 20.29 8.30 -7.41
CA ALA A 206 20.53 8.85 -8.76
C ALA A 206 20.58 10.39 -8.80
N GLY A 207 20.26 11.07 -7.68
CA GLY A 207 20.19 12.53 -7.62
C GLY A 207 19.01 13.13 -8.40
N THR A 208 17.96 12.34 -8.67
CA THR A 208 16.81 12.77 -9.47
C THR A 208 15.55 13.01 -8.63
N LEU A 209 15.53 12.67 -7.34
CA LEU A 209 14.38 12.92 -6.48
C LEU A 209 14.18 14.44 -6.27
N LEU A 210 13.05 14.94 -6.75
CA LEU A 210 12.78 16.39 -6.85
C LEU A 210 12.41 17.03 -5.50
N VAL A 211 11.95 16.26 -4.53
CA VAL A 211 11.46 16.71 -3.22
C VAL A 211 12.03 15.87 -2.09
N PRO A 212 11.90 16.30 -0.82
CA PRO A 212 12.13 15.41 0.31
C PRO A 212 11.03 14.36 0.40
N ALA A 213 11.37 13.18 0.89
CA ALA A 213 10.44 12.09 1.13
C ALA A 213 10.52 11.58 2.56
N ILE A 214 9.36 11.24 3.14
CA ILE A 214 9.27 10.49 4.39
C ILE A 214 8.89 9.04 4.05
N ASN A 215 9.76 8.13 4.44
CA ASN A 215 9.53 6.69 4.40
C ASN A 215 8.69 6.30 5.62
N VAL A 216 7.37 6.25 5.45
CA VAL A 216 6.44 5.83 6.51
C VAL A 216 6.49 4.31 6.69
N ASN A 217 6.75 3.54 5.61
CA ASN A 217 6.82 2.08 5.68
C ASN A 217 7.78 1.58 6.77
N ASP A 218 8.93 2.26 6.97
CA ASP A 218 9.96 1.83 7.92
C ASP A 218 9.78 2.43 9.32
N SER A 219 8.75 3.23 9.59
CA SER A 219 8.29 3.49 10.95
C SER A 219 7.95 2.17 11.63
N VAL A 220 8.38 1.95 12.87
CA VAL A 220 8.17 0.66 13.54
C VAL A 220 6.68 0.38 13.75
N THR A 221 5.92 1.41 14.12
CA THR A 221 4.45 1.31 14.27
C THR A 221 3.71 1.12 12.95
N LYS A 222 4.41 1.19 11.80
CA LYS A 222 3.89 0.77 10.49
C LYS A 222 4.39 -0.62 10.12
N SER A 223 5.69 -0.80 9.95
CA SER A 223 6.26 -2.06 9.42
C SER A 223 5.99 -3.28 10.29
N LYS A 224 6.06 -3.13 11.62
CA LYS A 224 5.83 -4.23 12.56
C LYS A 224 4.35 -4.43 12.91
N PHE A 225 3.46 -3.56 12.42
CA PHE A 225 2.01 -3.63 12.63
C PHE A 225 1.28 -3.94 11.33
N ASP A 226 1.29 -3.02 10.38
CA ASP A 226 0.62 -3.16 9.09
C ASP A 226 1.15 -4.38 8.31
N ASN A 227 2.45 -4.39 8.01
CA ASN A 227 3.03 -5.47 7.20
C ASN A 227 2.92 -6.83 7.89
N LEU A 228 3.02 -6.89 9.22
CA LEU A 228 2.95 -8.13 9.98
C LEU A 228 1.51 -8.50 10.35
N TYR A 229 0.86 -7.70 11.20
CA TYR A 229 -0.47 -8.01 11.73
C TYR A 229 -1.56 -7.81 10.70
N GLY A 230 -1.43 -6.79 9.84
CA GLY A 230 -2.37 -6.56 8.74
C GLY A 230 -2.42 -7.74 7.78
N CYS A 231 -1.26 -8.21 7.32
CA CYS A 231 -1.19 -9.39 6.45
C CYS A 231 -1.62 -10.68 7.14
N ARG A 232 -1.38 -10.79 8.46
CA ARG A 232 -1.85 -11.94 9.26
C ARG A 232 -3.37 -12.06 9.27
N GLU A 233 -4.08 -10.93 9.37
CA GLU A 233 -5.55 -10.93 9.34
C GLU A 233 -6.08 -11.06 7.91
N SER A 234 -5.55 -10.29 6.98
CA SER A 234 -6.15 -10.07 5.67
C SER A 234 -5.83 -11.15 4.62
N LEU A 235 -4.71 -11.90 4.75
CA LEU A 235 -4.39 -12.99 3.82
C LEU A 235 -5.48 -14.06 3.82
N VAL A 236 -5.79 -14.58 5.00
CA VAL A 236 -6.77 -15.67 5.14
C VAL A 236 -8.19 -15.20 4.82
N ASP A 237 -8.51 -13.93 5.07
CA ASP A 237 -9.78 -13.32 4.66
C ASP A 237 -9.90 -13.31 3.13
N GLY A 238 -8.86 -12.86 2.41
CA GLY A 238 -8.84 -12.86 0.94
C GLY A 238 -9.00 -14.27 0.35
N ILE A 239 -8.22 -15.23 0.84
CA ILE A 239 -8.30 -16.63 0.37
C ILE A 239 -9.69 -17.23 0.62
N LYS A 240 -10.25 -17.05 1.83
CA LYS A 240 -11.55 -17.60 2.20
C LYS A 240 -12.69 -16.99 1.39
N ARG A 241 -12.74 -15.68 1.25
CA ARG A 241 -13.75 -15.00 0.41
C ARG A 241 -13.67 -15.41 -1.05
N ALA A 242 -12.46 -15.59 -1.57
CA ALA A 242 -12.25 -16.01 -2.95
C ALA A 242 -12.72 -17.45 -3.20
N THR A 243 -12.45 -18.38 -2.30
CA THR A 243 -12.48 -19.82 -2.58
C THR A 243 -13.35 -20.64 -1.65
N ASP A 244 -13.74 -20.10 -0.52
CA ASP A 244 -14.45 -20.83 0.57
C ASP A 244 -13.73 -22.11 1.03
N VAL A 245 -12.44 -22.27 0.74
CA VAL A 245 -11.68 -23.47 1.10
C VAL A 245 -11.41 -23.52 2.60
N MET A 246 -11.40 -24.71 3.14
CA MET A 246 -10.88 -24.99 4.47
C MET A 246 -9.35 -24.96 4.42
N ILE A 247 -8.74 -24.07 5.21
CA ILE A 247 -7.27 -23.92 5.26
C ILE A 247 -6.64 -25.04 6.12
N SER A 248 -7.34 -25.47 7.17
CA SER A 248 -6.86 -26.54 8.05
C SER A 248 -6.55 -27.82 7.28
N GLY A 249 -5.40 -28.41 7.58
CA GLY A 249 -4.90 -29.64 6.95
C GLY A 249 -4.25 -29.46 5.58
N LYS A 250 -4.30 -28.25 5.01
CA LYS A 250 -3.60 -27.92 3.74
C LYS A 250 -2.14 -27.60 3.97
N VAL A 251 -1.35 -27.72 2.92
CA VAL A 251 0.02 -27.24 2.89
C VAL A 251 0.04 -25.82 2.30
N GLY A 252 0.42 -24.84 3.12
CA GLY A 252 0.63 -23.47 2.72
C GLY A 252 2.11 -23.17 2.49
N VAL A 253 2.47 -22.73 1.29
CA VAL A 253 3.82 -22.33 0.92
C VAL A 253 3.88 -20.81 0.88
N VAL A 254 4.67 -20.22 1.78
CA VAL A 254 4.87 -18.76 1.89
C VAL A 254 6.24 -18.42 1.33
N CYS A 255 6.26 -17.69 0.23
CA CYS A 255 7.48 -17.27 -0.44
C CYS A 255 7.94 -15.92 0.15
N GLY A 256 8.96 -15.95 1.00
CA GLY A 256 9.49 -14.82 1.75
C GLY A 256 9.15 -14.90 3.26
N TYR A 257 10.07 -14.41 4.11
CA TYR A 257 9.87 -14.36 5.57
C TYR A 257 10.30 -13.01 6.18
N GLY A 258 10.09 -11.92 5.42
CA GLY A 258 10.05 -10.56 5.94
C GLY A 258 8.81 -10.32 6.80
N ASP A 259 8.48 -9.09 7.15
CA ASP A 259 7.33 -8.79 8.02
C ASP A 259 6.01 -9.34 7.43
N VAL A 260 5.78 -9.16 6.13
CA VAL A 260 4.61 -9.70 5.42
C VAL A 260 4.59 -11.23 5.49
N GLY A 261 5.69 -11.89 5.14
CA GLY A 261 5.79 -13.36 5.16
C GLY A 261 5.59 -13.95 6.54
N LYS A 262 6.12 -13.31 7.60
CA LYS A 262 5.90 -13.70 9.00
C LYS A 262 4.42 -13.68 9.35
N GLY A 263 3.71 -12.59 9.01
CA GLY A 263 2.27 -12.49 9.22
C GLY A 263 1.49 -13.58 8.49
N CYS A 264 1.78 -13.80 7.22
CA CYS A 264 1.15 -14.82 6.38
C CYS A 264 1.38 -16.25 6.92
N ALA A 265 2.63 -16.57 7.28
CA ALA A 265 2.96 -17.90 7.84
C ALA A 265 2.24 -18.16 9.17
N GLN A 266 2.20 -17.16 10.05
CA GLN A 266 1.47 -17.25 11.33
C GLN A 266 -0.04 -17.43 11.11
N ALA A 267 -0.64 -16.70 10.15
CA ALA A 267 -2.06 -16.80 9.83
C ALA A 267 -2.44 -18.20 9.34
N LEU A 268 -1.71 -18.74 8.38
CA LEU A 268 -1.95 -20.08 7.82
C LEU A 268 -1.76 -21.14 8.90
N ARG A 269 -0.71 -21.07 9.72
CA ARG A 269 -0.49 -21.98 10.87
C ARG A 269 -1.61 -21.85 11.89
N GLY A 270 -2.05 -20.63 12.20
CA GLY A 270 -3.16 -20.37 13.13
C GLY A 270 -4.49 -20.97 12.66
N GLN A 271 -4.68 -21.13 11.35
CA GLN A 271 -5.84 -21.83 10.77
C GLN A 271 -5.63 -23.34 10.63
N GLY A 272 -4.52 -23.90 11.12
CA GLY A 272 -4.24 -25.34 11.09
C GLY A 272 -3.59 -25.85 9.81
N ALA A 273 -3.01 -24.98 8.98
CA ALA A 273 -2.21 -25.39 7.84
C ALA A 273 -0.82 -25.91 8.27
N GLN A 274 -0.25 -26.80 7.47
CA GLN A 274 1.18 -27.13 7.49
C GLN A 274 1.90 -26.09 6.65
N VAL A 275 2.74 -25.28 7.31
CA VAL A 275 3.38 -24.14 6.61
C VAL A 275 4.82 -24.47 6.23
N VAL A 276 5.15 -24.19 4.97
CA VAL A 276 6.51 -24.17 4.43
C VAL A 276 6.86 -22.74 4.06
N VAL A 277 8.08 -22.33 4.38
CA VAL A 277 8.62 -21.00 4.01
C VAL A 277 9.73 -21.19 3.00
N THR A 278 9.77 -20.36 1.97
CA THR A 278 10.93 -20.22 1.09
C THR A 278 11.59 -18.86 1.34
N GLU A 279 12.92 -18.80 1.44
CA GLU A 279 13.63 -17.58 1.78
C GLU A 279 15.05 -17.56 1.22
N VAL A 280 15.53 -16.37 0.85
CA VAL A 280 16.90 -16.17 0.34
C VAL A 280 17.82 -15.56 1.42
N ASP A 281 17.25 -14.80 2.37
CA ASP A 281 18.00 -14.23 3.48
C ASP A 281 18.23 -15.29 4.56
N PRO A 282 19.50 -15.64 4.87
CA PRO A 282 19.82 -16.69 5.85
C PRO A 282 19.34 -16.31 7.28
N ILE A 283 19.23 -15.04 7.62
CA ILE A 283 18.74 -14.61 8.93
C ILE A 283 17.23 -14.85 9.02
N CYS A 284 16.47 -14.43 8.01
CA CYS A 284 15.03 -14.68 7.96
C CYS A 284 14.72 -16.18 7.88
N ALA A 285 15.48 -16.94 7.10
CA ALA A 285 15.35 -18.40 7.02
C ALA A 285 15.60 -19.08 8.39
N LEU A 286 16.64 -18.63 9.13
CA LEU A 286 16.91 -19.14 10.46
C LEU A 286 15.78 -18.77 11.44
N GLN A 287 15.24 -17.55 11.39
CA GLN A 287 14.09 -17.16 12.20
C GLN A 287 12.87 -18.04 11.92
N ALA A 288 12.57 -18.31 10.64
CA ALA A 288 11.47 -19.20 10.25
C ALA A 288 11.64 -20.61 10.83
N ALA A 289 12.86 -21.16 10.77
CA ALA A 289 13.18 -22.47 11.34
C ALA A 289 13.05 -22.49 12.87
N MET A 290 13.48 -21.43 13.57
CA MET A 290 13.32 -21.31 15.03
C MET A 290 11.86 -21.18 15.46
N GLU A 291 11.01 -20.59 14.62
CA GLU A 291 9.55 -20.55 14.81
C GLU A 291 8.85 -21.87 14.49
N GLY A 292 9.59 -22.90 14.07
CA GLY A 292 9.09 -24.24 13.79
C GLY A 292 8.51 -24.43 12.40
N PHE A 293 8.76 -23.52 11.47
CA PHE A 293 8.40 -23.70 10.06
C PHE A 293 9.46 -24.53 9.33
N ARG A 294 9.00 -25.33 8.37
CA ARG A 294 9.92 -25.98 7.42
C ARG A 294 10.40 -24.91 6.43
N VAL A 295 11.71 -24.85 6.22
CA VAL A 295 12.32 -23.96 5.22
C VAL A 295 12.83 -24.82 4.08
N LEU A 296 12.29 -24.61 2.88
CA LEU A 296 12.59 -25.38 1.68
C LEU A 296 12.73 -24.43 0.48
N THR A 297 13.16 -24.94 -0.68
CA THR A 297 13.01 -24.20 -1.94
C THR A 297 11.58 -24.30 -2.47
N LEU A 298 11.19 -23.41 -3.38
CA LEU A 298 9.87 -23.51 -4.02
C LEU A 298 9.73 -24.81 -4.80
N GLU A 299 10.80 -25.22 -5.49
CA GLU A 299 10.88 -26.44 -6.29
C GLU A 299 10.62 -27.71 -5.45
N ASP A 300 11.06 -27.73 -4.19
CA ASP A 300 10.82 -28.85 -3.27
C ASP A 300 9.33 -29.00 -2.89
N THR A 301 8.52 -27.96 -3.10
CA THR A 301 7.10 -27.96 -2.73
C THR A 301 6.14 -28.28 -3.87
N LEU A 302 6.66 -28.29 -5.12
CA LEU A 302 5.84 -28.55 -6.30
C LEU A 302 5.22 -29.94 -6.25
N GLY A 303 3.98 -30.06 -6.67
CA GLY A 303 3.22 -31.30 -6.70
C GLY A 303 2.52 -31.69 -5.39
N TRP A 304 2.81 -31.02 -4.23
CA TRP A 304 2.15 -31.30 -2.97
C TRP A 304 1.69 -30.08 -2.17
N GLY A 305 2.16 -28.88 -2.50
CA GLY A 305 1.64 -27.63 -1.94
C GLY A 305 0.22 -27.37 -2.40
N ASP A 306 -0.65 -26.90 -1.49
CA ASP A 306 -2.05 -26.62 -1.80
C ASP A 306 -2.30 -25.13 -2.03
N ILE A 307 -1.63 -24.27 -1.26
CA ILE A 307 -1.77 -22.81 -1.30
C ILE A 307 -0.37 -22.18 -1.41
N TYR A 308 -0.16 -21.37 -2.41
CA TYR A 308 1.09 -20.63 -2.62
C TYR A 308 0.83 -19.13 -2.48
N VAL A 309 1.65 -18.45 -1.66
CA VAL A 309 1.54 -17.02 -1.39
C VAL A 309 2.89 -16.36 -1.58
N THR A 310 2.98 -15.38 -2.47
CA THR A 310 4.19 -14.54 -2.62
C THR A 310 4.14 -13.31 -1.75
N THR A 311 5.27 -12.95 -1.11
CA THR A 311 5.36 -11.92 -0.07
C THR A 311 6.67 -11.14 -0.10
N THR A 312 7.40 -11.20 -1.23
CA THR A 312 8.83 -10.81 -1.28
C THR A 312 9.07 -9.37 -1.71
N GLY A 313 8.12 -8.76 -2.42
CA GLY A 313 8.35 -7.48 -3.11
C GLY A 313 9.37 -7.54 -4.26
N ASN A 314 9.76 -8.75 -4.67
CA ASN A 314 10.66 -9.00 -5.79
C ASN A 314 9.85 -9.39 -7.04
N LYS A 315 10.47 -9.93 -8.06
CA LYS A 315 9.82 -10.37 -9.30
C LYS A 315 10.10 -11.84 -9.59
N ASP A 316 9.24 -12.46 -10.42
CA ASP A 316 9.43 -13.81 -10.96
C ASP A 316 9.69 -14.89 -9.89
N ILE A 317 9.04 -14.76 -8.74
CA ILE A 317 9.13 -15.73 -7.64
C ILE A 317 8.41 -17.02 -8.04
N ILE A 318 7.17 -16.90 -8.53
CA ILE A 318 6.43 -18.02 -9.11
C ILE A 318 6.45 -17.87 -10.63
N ARG A 319 7.22 -18.73 -11.29
CA ARG A 319 7.40 -18.74 -12.74
C ARG A 319 6.41 -19.70 -13.41
N LEU A 320 6.23 -19.56 -14.73
CA LEU A 320 5.36 -20.44 -15.51
C LEU A 320 5.72 -21.93 -15.32
N GLU A 321 7.01 -22.27 -15.35
CA GLU A 321 7.51 -23.64 -15.16
C GLU A 321 7.22 -24.23 -13.77
N HIS A 322 7.03 -23.37 -12.73
CA HIS A 322 6.58 -23.78 -11.41
C HIS A 322 5.09 -24.11 -11.43
N MET A 323 4.29 -23.22 -12.03
CA MET A 323 2.84 -23.36 -12.13
C MET A 323 2.42 -24.63 -12.87
N GLU A 324 3.15 -25.01 -13.92
CA GLU A 324 2.95 -26.27 -14.68
C GLU A 324 3.14 -27.53 -13.82
N LYS A 325 3.97 -27.45 -12.77
CA LYS A 325 4.35 -28.59 -11.90
C LYS A 325 3.61 -28.57 -10.56
N MET A 326 2.81 -27.56 -10.29
CA MET A 326 2.02 -27.49 -9.06
C MET A 326 1.00 -28.63 -9.01
N LYS A 327 0.60 -28.97 -7.78
CA LYS A 327 -0.50 -29.90 -7.55
C LYS A 327 -1.76 -29.44 -8.27
N ASP A 328 -2.53 -30.38 -8.83
CA ASP A 328 -3.82 -30.03 -9.45
C ASP A 328 -4.72 -29.28 -8.47
N GLN A 329 -5.31 -28.20 -8.96
CA GLN A 329 -6.16 -27.25 -8.21
C GLN A 329 -5.43 -26.51 -7.07
N ALA A 330 -4.11 -26.35 -7.16
CA ALA A 330 -3.40 -25.47 -6.25
C ALA A 330 -3.94 -24.02 -6.33
N ILE A 331 -3.99 -23.34 -5.20
CA ILE A 331 -4.37 -21.93 -5.10
C ILE A 331 -3.10 -21.10 -5.10
N VAL A 332 -3.01 -20.12 -6.00
CA VAL A 332 -1.86 -19.23 -6.13
C VAL A 332 -2.31 -17.79 -5.94
N CYS A 333 -1.66 -17.07 -5.05
CA CYS A 333 -1.95 -15.67 -4.77
C CYS A 333 -0.71 -14.89 -4.37
N ASN A 334 -0.83 -13.57 -4.45
CA ASN A 334 0.19 -12.63 -4.03
C ASN A 334 -0.39 -11.67 -2.98
N ILE A 335 0.41 -11.27 -2.01
CA ILE A 335 0.08 -10.21 -1.05
C ILE A 335 1.14 -9.09 -1.06
N GLY A 336 2.14 -9.17 -1.94
CA GLY A 336 3.05 -8.08 -2.27
C GLY A 336 2.35 -6.99 -3.08
N HIS A 337 2.92 -5.79 -3.10
CA HIS A 337 2.26 -4.61 -3.68
C HIS A 337 1.98 -4.76 -5.19
N PHE A 338 2.93 -5.27 -5.97
CA PHE A 338 2.80 -5.44 -7.42
C PHE A 338 2.55 -6.90 -7.86
N ASP A 339 2.00 -7.06 -9.04
CA ASP A 339 1.65 -8.34 -9.66
C ASP A 339 2.84 -9.09 -10.30
N ASN A 340 4.03 -8.51 -10.30
CA ASN A 340 5.22 -9.06 -10.94
C ASN A 340 5.92 -10.19 -10.17
N GLU A 341 5.48 -10.51 -8.95
CA GLU A 341 6.00 -11.67 -8.20
C GLU A 341 5.60 -13.00 -8.85
N ILE A 342 4.50 -13.01 -9.60
CA ILE A 342 3.98 -14.18 -10.33
C ILE A 342 3.99 -13.85 -11.82
N GLN A 343 4.49 -14.74 -12.66
CA GLN A 343 4.57 -14.54 -14.12
C GLN A 343 3.21 -14.68 -14.80
N ILE A 344 2.27 -13.78 -14.47
CA ILE A 344 0.90 -13.78 -15.00
C ILE A 344 0.87 -13.54 -16.50
N ASP A 345 1.68 -12.62 -17.02
CA ASP A 345 1.73 -12.32 -18.45
C ASP A 345 2.15 -13.55 -19.27
N LEU A 346 3.15 -14.29 -18.78
CA LEU A 346 3.57 -15.53 -19.42
C LEU A 346 2.50 -16.61 -19.32
N LEU A 347 1.82 -16.72 -18.19
CA LEU A 347 0.72 -17.66 -17.99
C LEU A 347 -0.45 -17.37 -18.95
N ASN A 348 -0.85 -16.10 -19.07
CA ASN A 348 -1.94 -15.66 -19.98
C ASN A 348 -1.62 -15.95 -21.47
N ASN A 349 -0.34 -15.91 -21.84
CA ASN A 349 0.12 -16.13 -23.23
C ASN A 349 0.66 -17.54 -23.47
N ALA A 350 0.62 -18.42 -22.47
CA ALA A 350 1.17 -19.77 -22.59
C ALA A 350 0.35 -20.62 -23.56
N LYS A 351 1.04 -21.26 -24.51
CA LYS A 351 0.39 -22.06 -25.56
C LYS A 351 -0.35 -23.26 -24.97
N GLY A 352 -1.65 -23.33 -25.25
CA GLY A 352 -2.51 -24.45 -24.84
C GLY A 352 -3.01 -24.34 -23.40
N VAL A 353 -2.67 -23.28 -22.66
CA VAL A 353 -3.27 -22.97 -21.37
C VAL A 353 -4.63 -22.29 -21.59
N VAL A 354 -5.65 -22.75 -20.87
CA VAL A 354 -7.02 -22.22 -20.95
C VAL A 354 -7.36 -21.50 -19.66
N ARG A 355 -7.59 -20.19 -19.73
CA ARG A 355 -8.11 -19.38 -18.63
C ARG A 355 -9.64 -19.45 -18.61
N THR A 356 -10.22 -19.73 -17.45
CA THR A 356 -11.66 -19.72 -17.21
C THR A 356 -11.93 -18.86 -15.99
N ASN A 357 -12.64 -17.74 -16.16
CA ASN A 357 -13.09 -16.94 -15.02
C ASN A 357 -14.19 -17.70 -14.26
N ILE A 358 -13.99 -17.94 -12.97
CA ILE A 358 -14.94 -18.63 -12.10
C ILE A 358 -15.90 -17.63 -11.47
N LYS A 359 -15.37 -16.54 -10.93
CA LYS A 359 -16.08 -15.39 -10.38
C LYS A 359 -15.11 -14.20 -10.34
N PRO A 360 -15.55 -12.98 -10.06
CA PRO A 360 -14.65 -11.84 -9.98
C PRO A 360 -13.41 -12.15 -9.13
N GLN A 361 -12.22 -11.86 -9.64
CA GLN A 361 -10.93 -12.07 -9.00
C GLN A 361 -10.52 -13.54 -8.76
N VAL A 362 -11.19 -14.51 -9.37
CA VAL A 362 -10.88 -15.94 -9.27
C VAL A 362 -10.85 -16.56 -10.66
N ASP A 363 -9.67 -16.88 -11.16
CA ASP A 363 -9.47 -17.49 -12.46
C ASP A 363 -8.86 -18.88 -12.34
N LYS A 364 -9.42 -19.83 -13.07
CA LYS A 364 -8.85 -21.16 -13.26
C LYS A 364 -8.00 -21.20 -14.52
N TYR A 365 -6.77 -21.67 -14.40
CA TYR A 365 -5.88 -21.94 -15.54
C TYR A 365 -5.71 -23.45 -15.68
N THR A 366 -6.08 -23.99 -16.81
CA THR A 366 -5.95 -25.42 -17.13
C THR A 366 -4.83 -25.61 -18.15
N PHE A 367 -3.83 -26.40 -17.80
CA PHE A 367 -2.67 -26.71 -18.62
C PHE A 367 -2.98 -27.85 -19.61
N PRO A 368 -2.21 -28.00 -20.71
CA PRO A 368 -2.35 -29.11 -21.65
C PRO A 368 -2.22 -30.51 -21.04
N THR A 369 -1.53 -30.61 -19.91
CA THR A 369 -1.40 -31.84 -19.10
C THR A 369 -2.69 -32.29 -18.43
N GLY A 370 -3.70 -31.43 -18.38
CA GLY A 370 -4.94 -31.61 -17.62
C GLY A 370 -4.92 -31.04 -16.19
N ASN A 371 -3.74 -30.76 -15.64
CA ASN A 371 -3.62 -30.06 -14.36
C ASN A 371 -4.17 -28.64 -14.45
N SER A 372 -4.64 -28.14 -13.33
CA SER A 372 -5.16 -26.77 -13.22
C SER A 372 -4.70 -26.09 -11.94
N LEU A 373 -4.74 -24.77 -11.91
CA LEU A 373 -4.57 -23.97 -10.71
C LEU A 373 -5.62 -22.87 -10.64
N TYR A 374 -5.84 -22.33 -9.45
CA TYR A 374 -6.65 -21.14 -9.24
C TYR A 374 -5.74 -19.96 -8.94
N MET A 375 -5.82 -18.92 -9.78
CA MET A 375 -5.12 -17.65 -9.59
C MET A 375 -6.07 -16.64 -8.97
N LEU A 376 -5.66 -16.03 -7.86
CA LEU A 376 -6.47 -15.03 -7.16
C LEU A 376 -6.01 -13.62 -7.52
N ALA A 377 -6.97 -12.72 -7.69
CA ALA A 377 -6.77 -11.30 -7.99
C ALA A 377 -5.77 -11.03 -9.14
N GLU A 378 -5.70 -11.95 -10.13
CA GLU A 378 -4.76 -11.85 -11.26
C GLU A 378 -3.30 -11.65 -10.83
N GLY A 379 -2.89 -12.26 -9.69
CA GLY A 379 -1.55 -12.09 -9.12
C GLY A 379 -1.32 -10.76 -8.39
N ARG A 380 -2.33 -9.89 -8.31
CA ARG A 380 -2.31 -8.65 -7.53
C ARG A 380 -2.60 -8.94 -6.05
N LEU A 381 -2.67 -7.90 -5.23
CA LEU A 381 -2.96 -7.99 -3.79
C LEU A 381 -4.24 -8.78 -3.50
N VAL A 382 -4.10 -10.02 -3.01
CA VAL A 382 -5.24 -10.92 -2.73
C VAL A 382 -6.16 -10.37 -1.64
N ASN A 383 -5.61 -9.71 -0.63
CA ASN A 383 -6.36 -9.16 0.49
C ASN A 383 -7.27 -7.98 0.08
N LEU A 384 -6.88 -7.19 -0.89
CA LEU A 384 -7.66 -6.07 -1.42
C LEU A 384 -8.48 -6.46 -2.66
N GLY A 385 -7.94 -7.31 -3.51
CA GLY A 385 -8.64 -7.80 -4.70
C GLY A 385 -9.82 -8.70 -4.34
N CYS A 386 -9.62 -9.67 -3.45
CA CYS A 386 -10.62 -10.66 -3.06
C CYS A 386 -11.37 -10.33 -1.76
N ALA A 387 -10.87 -9.37 -0.97
CA ALA A 387 -11.49 -8.94 0.29
C ALA A 387 -11.45 -7.40 0.43
N THR A 388 -11.29 -6.88 1.63
CA THR A 388 -11.38 -5.46 1.96
C THR A 388 -10.08 -4.87 2.53
N GLY A 389 -8.99 -5.65 2.50
CA GLY A 389 -7.67 -5.23 2.97
C GLY A 389 -7.47 -5.42 4.47
N HIS A 390 -6.58 -4.61 5.03
CA HIS A 390 -6.21 -4.68 6.45
C HIS A 390 -7.30 -4.15 7.37
N PRO A 391 -7.41 -4.67 8.61
CA PRO A 391 -8.39 -4.20 9.59
C PRO A 391 -8.11 -2.77 10.06
N SER A 392 -9.18 -2.07 10.47
CA SER A 392 -9.16 -0.64 10.79
C SER A 392 -8.13 -0.28 11.88
N PHE A 393 -7.99 -1.09 12.94
CA PHE A 393 -7.04 -0.80 14.01
C PHE A 393 -5.58 -0.76 13.53
N VAL A 394 -5.19 -1.68 12.65
CA VAL A 394 -3.85 -1.70 12.07
C VAL A 394 -3.64 -0.52 11.13
N MET A 395 -4.63 -0.20 10.31
CA MET A 395 -4.56 0.97 9.42
C MET A 395 -4.55 2.29 10.18
N SER A 396 -5.13 2.34 11.38
CA SER A 396 -4.97 3.49 12.27
C SER A 396 -3.51 3.79 12.60
N ASN A 397 -2.68 2.76 12.81
CA ASN A 397 -1.23 2.96 13.02
C ASN A 397 -0.56 3.57 11.79
N SER A 398 -0.78 2.99 10.60
CA SER A 398 -0.22 3.48 9.34
C SER A 398 -0.67 4.91 9.04
N PHE A 399 -1.96 5.19 9.16
CA PHE A 399 -2.51 6.48 8.79
C PHE A 399 -2.26 7.58 9.81
N THR A 400 -2.05 7.23 11.08
CA THR A 400 -1.50 8.17 12.06
C THR A 400 -0.07 8.57 11.69
N ASN A 401 0.77 7.60 11.28
CA ASN A 401 2.11 7.87 10.73
C ASN A 401 2.04 8.79 9.51
N GLN A 402 1.14 8.51 8.55
CA GLN A 402 0.96 9.36 7.36
C GLN A 402 0.56 10.79 7.74
N THR A 403 -0.40 10.94 8.62
CA THR A 403 -0.88 12.25 9.07
C THR A 403 0.25 13.04 9.75
N LEU A 404 1.00 12.41 10.65
CA LEU A 404 2.14 13.04 11.31
C LEU A 404 3.25 13.37 10.32
N ALA A 405 3.48 12.53 9.31
CA ALA A 405 4.45 12.79 8.25
C ALA A 405 4.08 14.03 7.43
N GLN A 406 2.81 14.18 7.05
CA GLN A 406 2.31 15.36 6.33
C GLN A 406 2.47 16.64 7.17
N ILE A 407 2.11 16.58 8.46
CA ILE A 407 2.29 17.70 9.39
C ILE A 407 3.79 18.05 9.50
N ASP A 408 4.66 17.07 9.70
CA ASP A 408 6.10 17.30 9.89
C ASP A 408 6.76 17.85 8.62
N LEU A 409 6.42 17.32 7.44
CA LEU A 409 6.89 17.85 6.14
C LEU A 409 6.48 19.31 5.95
N TRP A 410 5.26 19.68 6.34
CA TRP A 410 4.75 21.04 6.16
C TRP A 410 5.30 22.02 7.17
N MET A 411 5.18 21.69 8.46
CA MET A 411 5.55 22.59 9.56
C MET A 411 7.06 22.72 9.75
N ASN A 412 7.83 21.68 9.39
CA ASN A 412 9.28 21.62 9.55
C ASN A 412 10.02 21.55 8.20
N LYS A 413 9.44 22.11 7.13
CA LYS A 413 10.00 22.06 5.77
C LYS A 413 11.48 22.44 5.68
N ASP A 414 11.96 23.32 6.54
CA ASP A 414 13.36 23.74 6.56
C ASP A 414 14.34 22.63 7.03
N LYS A 415 13.83 21.59 7.68
CA LYS A 415 14.61 20.40 8.10
C LYS A 415 14.73 19.37 7.00
N TYR A 416 13.94 19.49 5.92
CA TYR A 416 13.87 18.55 4.83
C TYR A 416 14.45 19.16 3.55
N LYS A 417 15.32 18.40 2.89
CA LYS A 417 15.95 18.83 1.63
C LYS A 417 15.53 17.92 0.50
N ALA A 418 15.31 18.49 -0.69
CA ALA A 418 15.09 17.70 -1.90
C ALA A 418 16.18 16.63 -2.06
N GLY A 419 15.82 15.48 -2.61
CA GLY A 419 16.71 14.34 -2.77
C GLY A 419 16.94 13.49 -1.51
N GLN A 420 16.36 13.82 -0.36
CA GLN A 420 16.49 13.05 0.87
C GLN A 420 15.28 12.19 1.14
N VAL A 421 15.52 10.94 1.55
CA VAL A 421 14.51 10.03 2.10
C VAL A 421 14.81 9.84 3.59
N LYS A 422 13.85 10.14 4.45
CA LYS A 422 13.97 10.01 5.92
C LYS A 422 12.83 9.18 6.47
N VAL A 423 13.08 8.47 7.57
CA VAL A 423 12.03 7.84 8.38
C VAL A 423 11.53 8.87 9.40
N LEU A 424 10.30 8.75 9.87
CA LEU A 424 9.76 9.58 10.95
C LEU A 424 10.66 9.51 12.20
N PRO A 425 10.89 10.64 12.90
CA PRO A 425 11.64 10.64 14.15
C PRO A 425 11.03 9.68 15.18
N LYS A 426 11.87 9.02 15.97
CA LYS A 426 11.45 8.00 16.95
C LYS A 426 10.39 8.48 17.93
N HIS A 427 10.42 9.74 18.32
CA HIS A 427 9.42 10.28 19.24
C HIS A 427 8.01 10.34 18.63
N LEU A 428 7.90 10.54 17.30
CA LEU A 428 6.62 10.48 16.57
C LEU A 428 6.15 9.04 16.39
N ASP A 429 7.06 8.11 16.11
CA ASP A 429 6.75 6.67 16.04
C ASP A 429 6.22 6.15 17.40
N GLU A 430 6.85 6.56 18.53
CA GLU A 430 6.34 6.25 19.87
C GLU A 430 5.00 6.95 20.17
N GLU A 431 4.77 8.16 19.66
CA GLU A 431 3.49 8.86 19.80
C GLU A 431 2.36 8.06 19.14
N VAL A 432 2.58 7.56 17.94
CA VAL A 432 1.61 6.67 17.26
C VAL A 432 1.21 5.52 18.18
N ALA A 433 2.20 4.81 18.75
CA ALA A 433 1.90 3.71 19.68
C ALA A 433 1.07 4.17 20.88
N ARG A 434 1.46 5.28 21.53
CA ARG A 434 0.77 5.82 22.71
C ARG A 434 -0.70 6.15 22.45
N LEU A 435 -1.01 6.70 21.28
CA LEU A 435 -2.38 7.07 20.89
C LEU A 435 -3.31 5.84 20.76
N HIS A 436 -2.74 4.64 20.56
CA HIS A 436 -3.50 3.39 20.43
C HIS A 436 -3.69 2.62 21.75
N LEU A 437 -2.78 2.80 22.73
CA LEU A 437 -2.74 1.98 23.93
C LEU A 437 -4.01 2.07 24.79
N ALA A 438 -4.60 3.26 24.89
CA ALA A 438 -5.79 3.47 25.71
C ALA A 438 -6.99 2.64 25.21
N LYS A 439 -7.16 2.51 23.90
CA LYS A 439 -8.27 1.74 23.28
C LYS A 439 -8.23 0.26 23.65
N ILE A 440 -7.04 -0.30 23.78
CA ILE A 440 -6.85 -1.72 24.13
C ILE A 440 -6.65 -1.93 25.63
N GLY A 441 -6.83 -0.89 26.45
CA GLY A 441 -6.70 -0.98 27.91
C GLY A 441 -5.27 -1.20 28.41
N ALA A 442 -4.25 -0.99 27.56
CA ALA A 442 -2.85 -1.13 27.94
C ALA A 442 -2.38 0.04 28.79
N LYS A 443 -1.56 -0.27 29.82
CA LYS A 443 -0.97 0.73 30.72
C LYS A 443 0.53 0.61 30.72
N LEU A 444 1.23 1.70 30.45
CA LEU A 444 2.68 1.74 30.47
C LEU A 444 3.22 1.86 31.91
N THR A 445 4.28 1.11 32.19
CA THR A 445 5.12 1.33 33.36
C THR A 445 5.89 2.65 33.18
N GLN A 446 6.01 3.43 34.23
CA GLN A 446 6.79 4.67 34.22
C GLN A 446 8.16 4.42 34.85
N LEU A 447 9.22 4.91 34.20
CA LEU A 447 10.57 4.85 34.75
C LEU A 447 10.68 5.86 35.89
N THR A 448 11.32 5.42 37.01
CA THR A 448 11.85 6.37 37.99
C THR A 448 13.03 7.13 37.39
N LYS A 449 13.39 8.27 38.04
CA LYS A 449 14.55 9.03 37.59
C LYS A 449 15.80 8.17 37.60
N ASP A 450 16.02 7.39 38.65
CA ASP A 450 17.23 6.54 38.80
C ASP A 450 17.29 5.45 37.72
N GLN A 451 16.12 4.88 37.33
CA GLN A 451 16.04 3.91 36.23
C GLN A 451 16.34 4.55 34.87
N ALA A 452 15.79 5.74 34.63
CA ALA A 452 16.03 6.48 33.38
C ALA A 452 17.53 6.87 33.27
N ASP A 453 18.11 7.39 34.35
CA ASP A 453 19.53 7.75 34.42
C ASP A 453 20.43 6.52 34.21
N TYR A 454 20.06 5.37 34.79
CA TYR A 454 20.85 4.13 34.66
C TYR A 454 20.95 3.62 33.23
N ILE A 455 19.86 3.69 32.46
CA ILE A 455 19.83 3.25 31.06
C ILE A 455 20.09 4.38 30.05
N GLY A 456 20.27 5.62 30.54
CA GLY A 456 20.64 6.76 29.69
C GLY A 456 19.57 7.24 28.75
N VAL A 457 18.27 7.14 29.14
CA VAL A 457 17.14 7.61 28.35
C VAL A 457 16.29 8.61 29.13
N PRO A 458 15.52 9.51 28.46
CA PRO A 458 14.54 10.31 29.16
C PRO A 458 13.42 9.45 29.79
N ALA A 459 12.92 9.83 30.97
CA ALA A 459 11.89 9.07 31.68
C ALA A 459 10.57 8.92 30.86
N THR A 460 10.35 9.80 29.90
CA THR A 460 9.17 9.82 29.02
C THR A 460 9.44 9.32 27.61
N GLY A 461 10.67 8.88 27.32
CA GLY A 461 11.12 8.45 25.98
C GLY A 461 11.70 9.61 25.13
N PRO A 462 12.19 9.33 23.92
CA PRO A 462 12.22 8.01 23.30
C PRO A 462 13.08 7.01 24.05
N PHE A 463 12.59 5.77 24.15
CA PHE A 463 13.25 4.69 24.90
C PHE A 463 14.31 3.94 24.08
N LYS A 464 14.33 4.13 22.77
CA LYS A 464 15.28 3.53 21.82
C LYS A 464 15.83 4.59 20.88
N THR A 465 17.01 4.31 20.34
CA THR A 465 17.64 5.16 19.32
C THR A 465 16.88 5.14 18.00
N ASP A 466 17.06 6.16 17.16
CA ASP A 466 16.34 6.29 15.87
C ASP A 466 16.53 5.08 14.93
N HIS A 467 17.70 4.46 14.95
CA HIS A 467 18.02 3.31 14.09
C HIS A 467 17.53 1.96 14.64
N TYR A 468 17.02 1.91 15.87
CA TYR A 468 16.55 0.65 16.45
C TYR A 468 15.26 0.18 15.76
N ARG A 469 15.25 -1.10 15.36
CA ARG A 469 14.11 -1.81 14.78
C ARG A 469 13.74 -2.99 15.68
N TYR A 470 12.52 -2.99 16.18
CA TYR A 470 11.99 -3.99 17.14
C TYR A 470 11.92 -5.40 16.57
#